data_bdc13d74990e4dc7ce99421a1c07c94e
#
_entry.id   bdc13d74990e4dc7ce99421a1c07c94e
#
_cell.length_a   1.000
_cell.length_b   1.000
_cell.length_c   1.000
_cell.angle_alpha   90.00
_cell.angle_beta   90.00
_cell.angle_gamma   90.00
#
_symmetry.space_group_name_H-M   'P 1'
#
loop_
_entity.id
_entity.type
_entity.pdbx_description
1 polymer ?
#
loop_
_entity_poly.entity_id
_entity_poly.type
_entity_poly.pdbx_seq_one_letter_code
_entity_poly.pdbx_strand_id
1 'polypeptide(L)'
;MKVDTLTPNLAVADIRQTVQFYCENLGFELVMAVPETQDGIDXQLSEDKTYVYAMLNKDNASLMFQRIDTLKEDVSLFDKTEIGASVSLYMQGKGIDAFFEELKNKNIQITEMRLTWYGIKEFYIKDFLRN
;
A
#
# COMPACT_ATOMS: atom_id res chain seq x y z
N MET A 1 20.49 7.86 18.01
CA MET A 1 20.20 7.18 16.75
C MET A 1 19.76 8.19 15.70
N LYS A 2 20.26 8.07 14.49
CA LYS A 2 19.85 8.92 13.39
C LYS A 2 18.96 8.14 12.44
N VAL A 3 17.77 8.65 12.15
CA VAL A 3 16.84 7.97 11.24
C VAL A 3 17.09 8.45 9.82
N ASP A 4 17.47 7.55 8.94
CA ASP A 4 17.69 7.91 7.54
C ASP A 4 16.41 7.84 6.72
N THR A 5 15.59 6.83 6.94
CA THR A 5 14.32 6.69 6.23
C THR A 5 13.27 6.10 7.16
N LEU A 6 12.03 6.29 6.79
CA LEU A 6 10.91 5.64 7.45
C LEU A 6 10.03 5.01 6.38
N THR A 7 9.76 3.72 6.53
CA THR A 7 8.92 3.00 5.59
C THR A 7 7.81 2.27 6.34
N PRO A 8 6.56 2.60 6.10
CA PRO A 8 5.47 1.86 6.75
C PRO A 8 5.44 0.42 6.27
N ASN A 9 5.15 -0.50 7.18
CA ASN A 9 4.92 -1.90 6.86
C ASN A 9 3.50 -2.22 7.30
N LEU A 10 2.61 -2.41 6.34
CA LEU A 10 1.18 -2.49 6.61
C LEU A 10 0.70 -3.93 6.48
N ALA A 11 -0.12 -4.35 7.44
CA ALA A 11 -0.66 -5.71 7.45
C ALA A 11 -1.79 -5.82 6.43
N VAL A 12 -1.74 -6.87 5.62
CA VAL A 12 -2.77 -7.13 4.62
C VAL A 12 -3.11 -8.61 4.60
N ALA A 13 -4.22 -8.95 3.97
CA ALA A 13 -4.63 -10.34 3.85
C ALA A 13 -4.00 -11.03 2.64
N ASP A 14 -3.78 -10.28 1.56
CA ASP A 14 -3.39 -10.87 0.28
C ASP A 14 -2.40 -9.93 -0.42
N ILE A 15 -1.17 -10.40 -0.59
CA ILE A 15 -0.13 -9.57 -1.17
C ILE A 15 -0.40 -9.28 -2.66
N ARG A 16 -0.82 -10.29 -3.42
CA ARG A 16 -1.04 -10.10 -4.86
C ARG A 16 -2.10 -9.04 -5.12
N GLN A 17 -3.22 -9.12 -4.42
CA GLN A 17 -4.28 -8.13 -4.60
C GLN A 17 -3.80 -6.74 -4.19
N THR A 18 -3.00 -6.66 -3.14
CA THR A 18 -2.48 -5.38 -2.69
C THR A 18 -1.54 -4.77 -3.72
N VAL A 19 -0.62 -5.57 -4.25
CA VAL A 19 0.30 -5.09 -5.28
C VAL A 19 -0.48 -4.62 -6.50
N GLN A 20 -1.47 -5.40 -6.92
CA GLN A 20 -2.26 -5.02 -8.09
C GLN A 20 -2.98 -3.69 -7.86
N PHE A 21 -3.57 -3.52 -6.68
CA PHE A 21 -4.30 -2.29 -6.39
C PHE A 21 -3.38 -1.06 -6.48
N TYR A 22 -2.25 -1.13 -5.81
CA TYR A 22 -1.36 0.02 -5.74
C TYR A 22 -0.65 0.28 -7.07
N CYS A 23 -0.30 -0.77 -7.79
CA CYS A 23 0.39 -0.59 -9.06
C CYS A 23 -0.56 -0.13 -10.15
N GLU A 24 -1.73 -0.73 -10.25
CA GLU A 24 -2.65 -0.41 -11.34
C GLU A 24 -3.39 0.89 -11.13
N ASN A 25 -3.70 1.24 -9.88
CA ASN A 25 -4.51 2.42 -9.61
C ASN A 25 -3.70 3.62 -9.17
N LEU A 26 -2.63 3.42 -8.42
CA LEU A 26 -1.88 4.53 -7.85
C LEU A 26 -0.50 4.70 -8.46
N GLY A 27 -0.12 3.84 -9.41
CA GLY A 27 1.12 4.03 -10.13
C GLY A 27 2.38 3.61 -9.39
N PHE A 28 2.24 2.82 -8.34
CA PHE A 28 3.42 2.29 -7.64
C PHE A 28 4.06 1.21 -8.48
N GLU A 29 5.33 0.94 -8.20
CA GLU A 29 6.09 -0.12 -8.84
C GLU A 29 6.56 -1.11 -7.79
N LEU A 30 6.52 -2.39 -8.15
CA LEU A 30 7.01 -3.44 -7.27
C LEU A 30 8.53 -3.41 -7.23
N VAL A 31 9.10 -3.31 -6.03
CA VAL A 31 10.54 -3.38 -5.85
C VAL A 31 10.96 -4.83 -5.62
N MET A 32 10.26 -5.51 -4.71
CA MET A 32 10.58 -6.90 -4.40
C MET A 32 9.38 -7.54 -3.71
N ALA A 33 9.34 -8.85 -3.78
CA ALA A 33 8.34 -9.64 -3.07
C ALA A 33 8.98 -10.91 -2.55
N VAL A 34 8.43 -11.43 -1.45
CA VAL A 34 8.94 -12.65 -0.83
C VAL A 34 7.84 -13.71 -0.90
N PRO A 35 8.14 -14.86 -1.52
CA PRO A 35 7.14 -15.92 -1.58
C PRO A 35 6.91 -16.60 -0.24
N GLU A 36 5.80 -17.32 -0.16
CA GLU A 36 5.40 -18.01 1.06
C GLU A 36 6.46 -18.99 1.55
N THR A 37 7.21 -19.58 0.63
CA THR A 37 8.30 -20.48 0.99
C THR A 37 9.47 -19.78 1.65
N GLN A 38 9.55 -18.45 1.46
CA GLN A 38 10.59 -17.62 2.08
C GLN A 38 12.00 -18.10 1.76
N ASP A 39 12.18 -18.58 0.53
CA ASP A 39 13.49 -19.09 0.09
C ASP A 39 14.13 -18.19 -0.96
N GLY A 40 13.70 -16.94 -1.07
CA GLY A 40 14.28 -16.02 -2.02
C GLY A 40 13.44 -14.79 -2.17
N ILE A 41 13.83 -13.97 -3.13
CA ILE A 41 13.19 -12.70 -3.41
C ILE A 41 12.87 -12.67 -4.89
N ASP A 42 11.64 -12.29 -5.22
CA ASP A 42 11.24 -12.07 -6.60
C ASP A 42 11.09 -10.58 -6.88
N UNK A 43 11.39 -10.28 -7.90
CA UNK A 43 11.26 -9.02 -8.25
C UNK A 43 10.07 -8.75 -8.96
N GLN A 44 9.46 -9.76 -9.58
CA GLN A 44 8.15 -9.70 -10.19
C GLN A 44 7.31 -10.83 -9.62
N LEU A 45 5.99 -10.66 -9.61
CA LEU A 45 5.11 -11.72 -9.10
C LEU A 45 4.98 -12.82 -10.13
N SER A 46 5.24 -14.04 -9.70
CA SER A 46 5.01 -15.23 -10.51
C SER A 46 3.59 -15.71 -10.28
N GLU A 47 2.92 -16.14 -11.33
CA GLU A 47 1.52 -16.54 -11.22
C GLU A 47 1.32 -17.79 -10.37
N ASP A 48 2.37 -18.62 -10.26
CA ASP A 48 2.24 -19.89 -9.54
C ASP A 48 2.74 -19.80 -8.09
N LYS A 49 2.97 -18.60 -7.59
CA LYS A 49 3.46 -18.43 -6.22
C LYS A 49 2.49 -17.58 -5.41
N THR A 50 2.47 -17.85 -4.12
CA THR A 50 1.78 -17.03 -3.13
C THR A 50 2.83 -16.25 -2.36
N TYR A 51 2.55 -14.97 -2.09
CA TYR A 51 3.53 -14.08 -1.49
C TYR A 51 3.09 -13.65 -0.10
N VAL A 52 4.09 -13.38 0.76
CA VAL A 52 3.83 -12.95 2.13
C VAL A 52 4.34 -11.54 2.40
N TYR A 53 5.08 -10.93 1.47
CA TYR A 53 5.67 -9.62 1.68
C TYR A 53 5.92 -8.96 0.33
N ALA A 54 5.79 -7.62 0.29
CA ALA A 54 6.14 -6.86 -0.89
C ALA A 54 6.57 -5.45 -0.49
N MET A 55 7.48 -4.89 -1.27
CA MET A 55 7.86 -3.49 -1.15
C MET A 55 7.55 -2.79 -2.46
N LEU A 56 6.90 -1.64 -2.36
CA LEU A 56 6.49 -0.84 -3.51
C LEU A 56 7.07 0.57 -3.39
N ASN A 57 7.40 1.15 -4.54
CA ASN A 57 7.89 2.53 -4.61
C ASN A 57 7.10 3.33 -5.63
N LYS A 58 6.95 4.61 -5.34
CA LYS A 58 6.54 5.58 -6.34
C LYS A 58 7.22 6.90 -5.99
N ASP A 59 8.10 7.36 -6.91
CA ASP A 59 8.85 8.59 -6.68
C ASP A 59 9.53 8.53 -5.31
N ASN A 60 9.18 9.44 -4.40
CA ASN A 60 9.81 9.50 -3.09
C ASN A 60 9.07 8.73 -2.02
N ALA A 61 8.06 7.97 -2.39
CA ALA A 61 7.26 7.22 -1.43
C ALA A 61 7.60 5.73 -1.49
N SER A 62 7.70 5.10 -0.34
CA SER A 62 7.94 3.66 -0.22
C SER A 62 6.94 3.08 0.75
N LEU A 63 6.42 1.91 0.41
CA LEU A 63 5.49 1.18 1.27
C LEU A 63 5.90 -0.28 1.30
N MET A 64 5.75 -0.90 2.46
CA MET A 64 5.89 -2.34 2.60
C MET A 64 4.56 -2.92 3.03
N PHE A 65 4.30 -4.13 2.57
CA PHE A 65 3.09 -4.88 2.94
C PHE A 65 3.49 -6.26 3.37
N GLN A 66 2.87 -6.74 4.44
CA GLN A 66 3.16 -8.06 4.94
C GLN A 66 1.86 -8.77 5.25
N ARG A 67 1.76 -10.04 4.84
CA ARG A 67 0.56 -10.82 5.13
C ARG A 67 0.44 -10.98 6.65
N ILE A 68 -0.76 -10.80 7.15
CA ILE A 68 -0.97 -10.62 8.59
C ILE A 68 -0.46 -11.83 9.40
N ASP A 69 -0.60 -13.04 8.89
CA ASP A 69 -0.16 -14.20 9.66
C ASP A 69 1.35 -14.20 9.86
N THR A 70 2.12 -13.82 8.83
CA THR A 70 3.58 -13.78 8.99
C THR A 70 4.01 -12.60 9.85
N LEU A 71 3.28 -11.49 9.79
CA LEU A 71 3.61 -10.37 10.65
C LEU A 71 3.45 -10.75 12.12
N LYS A 72 2.40 -11.49 12.44
CA LYS A 72 2.20 -11.96 13.81
C LYS A 72 3.30 -12.92 14.24
N GLU A 73 3.78 -13.74 13.33
CA GLU A 73 4.87 -14.65 13.64
C GLU A 73 6.16 -13.89 13.91
N ASP A 74 6.43 -12.87 13.09
CA ASP A 74 7.68 -12.12 13.21
C ASP A 74 7.69 -11.21 14.43
N VAL A 75 6.54 -10.61 14.75
CA VAL A 75 6.46 -9.61 15.80
C VAL A 75 5.32 -9.99 16.73
N SER A 76 5.66 -10.55 17.88
CA SER A 76 4.66 -11.09 18.79
C SER A 76 3.73 -10.00 19.36
N LEU A 77 4.16 -8.76 19.30
CA LEU A 77 3.29 -7.65 19.75
C LEU A 77 2.01 -7.55 18.93
N PHE A 78 2.01 -8.13 17.73
CA PHE A 78 0.84 -8.09 16.85
C PHE A 78 -0.01 -9.33 16.91
N ASP A 79 0.22 -10.24 17.87
CA ASP A 79 -0.45 -11.54 17.82
C ASP A 79 -1.96 -11.44 17.96
N LYS A 80 -2.50 -10.34 18.50
CA LYS A 80 -3.94 -10.15 18.63
C LYS A 80 -4.46 -9.04 17.71
N THR A 81 -3.62 -8.57 16.80
CA THR A 81 -3.99 -7.50 15.89
C THR A 81 -4.82 -8.05 14.73
N GLU A 82 -5.80 -7.28 14.30
CA GLU A 82 -6.59 -7.60 13.11
C GLU A 82 -6.41 -6.50 12.08
N ILE A 83 -6.58 -6.88 10.82
CA ILE A 83 -6.51 -5.92 9.73
C ILE A 83 -7.67 -4.94 9.87
N GLY A 84 -7.37 -3.66 9.69
CA GLY A 84 -8.40 -2.63 9.76
C GLY A 84 -7.90 -1.32 9.22
N ALA A 85 -8.81 -0.40 8.97
CA ALA A 85 -8.48 0.90 8.42
C ALA A 85 -8.15 1.86 9.55
N SER A 86 -7.00 1.64 10.18
CA SER A 86 -6.60 2.43 11.34
C SER A 86 -5.42 3.35 11.07
N VAL A 87 -5.00 3.48 9.81
CA VAL A 87 -3.92 4.37 9.45
C VAL A 87 -4.29 5.12 8.18
N SER A 88 -3.87 6.37 8.10
CA SER A 88 -4.05 7.20 6.92
C SER A 88 -2.69 7.59 6.40
N LEU A 89 -2.47 7.40 5.11
CA LEU A 89 -1.22 7.77 4.46
C LEU A 89 -1.46 9.07 3.71
N TYR A 90 -0.68 10.08 4.03
CA TYR A 90 -0.83 11.40 3.44
C TYR A 90 0.24 11.59 2.37
N MET A 91 -0.21 11.80 1.15
CA MET A 91 0.70 11.99 0.02
C MET A 91 0.45 13.35 -0.59
N GLN A 92 1.51 14.08 -0.85
CA GLN A 92 1.45 15.36 -1.55
C GLN A 92 2.11 15.22 -2.90
N GLY A 93 1.53 15.86 -3.88
CA GLY A 93 2.11 15.78 -5.21
C GLY A 93 1.51 16.81 -6.12
N LYS A 94 1.90 16.74 -7.39
CA LYS A 94 1.38 17.64 -8.43
C LYS A 94 0.45 16.85 -9.33
N GLY A 95 -0.46 17.56 -9.99
CA GLY A 95 -1.37 16.93 -10.93
C GLY A 95 -2.57 16.25 -10.29
N ILE A 96 -3.01 16.74 -9.14
CA ILE A 96 -4.09 16.09 -8.40
C ILE A 96 -5.40 16.08 -9.18
N ASP A 97 -5.68 17.14 -9.98
CA ASP A 97 -6.94 17.19 -10.72
C ASP A 97 -7.01 16.09 -11.77
N ALA A 98 -5.93 15.89 -12.53
CA ALA A 98 -5.91 14.84 -13.54
C ALA A 98 -5.98 13.46 -12.89
N PHE A 99 -5.29 13.30 -11.78
CA PHE A 99 -5.30 12.02 -11.05
C PHE A 99 -6.70 11.71 -10.55
N PHE A 100 -7.38 12.70 -9.99
CA PHE A 100 -8.74 12.51 -9.50
C PHE A 100 -9.67 12.07 -10.64
N GLU A 101 -9.57 12.74 -11.79
CA GLU A 101 -10.42 12.36 -12.92
C GLU A 101 -10.12 10.96 -13.42
N GLU A 102 -8.84 10.58 -13.41
CA GLU A 102 -8.46 9.23 -13.81
C GLU A 102 -9.08 8.20 -12.88
N LEU A 103 -9.04 8.45 -11.56
CA LEU A 103 -9.56 7.50 -10.59
C LEU A 103 -11.07 7.41 -10.60
N LYS A 104 -11.76 8.47 -10.97
CA LYS A 104 -13.23 8.45 -11.04
C LYS A 104 -13.73 7.41 -12.03
N ASN A 105 -12.93 7.08 -13.03
CA ASN A 105 -13.32 6.12 -14.05
C ASN A 105 -12.96 4.69 -13.69
N LYS A 106 -12.41 4.49 -12.50
CA LYS A 106 -12.04 3.16 -12.03
C LYS A 106 -12.99 2.73 -10.93
N ASN A 107 -13.08 1.44 -10.72
CA ASN A 107 -14.00 0.90 -9.73
C ASN A 107 -13.33 0.85 -8.36
N ILE A 108 -13.03 2.03 -7.83
CA ILE A 108 -12.43 2.15 -6.50
C ILE A 108 -13.17 3.23 -5.73
N GLN A 109 -13.07 3.16 -4.43
CA GLN A 109 -13.80 4.08 -3.56
C GLN A 109 -12.97 5.32 -3.29
N ILE A 110 -13.48 6.48 -3.71
CA ILE A 110 -12.83 7.76 -3.43
C ILE A 110 -13.88 8.74 -2.93
N THR A 111 -13.39 9.75 -2.20
CA THR A 111 -14.26 10.84 -1.78
C THR A 111 -14.30 11.93 -2.83
N GLU A 112 -15.17 12.91 -2.61
CA GLU A 112 -15.19 14.08 -3.46
C GLU A 112 -13.93 14.91 -3.27
N MET A 113 -13.50 15.56 -4.35
CA MET A 113 -12.43 16.56 -4.24
C MET A 113 -12.92 17.73 -3.42
N ARG A 114 -12.13 18.19 -2.49
CA ARG A 114 -12.48 19.35 -1.70
C ARG A 114 -11.30 20.30 -1.58
N LEU A 115 -11.63 21.57 -1.38
CA LEU A 115 -10.63 22.58 -1.09
C LEU A 115 -10.71 22.90 0.38
N THR A 116 -9.61 22.66 1.10
CA THR A 116 -9.60 22.90 2.53
C THR A 116 -9.63 24.39 2.82
N TRP A 117 -9.92 24.75 4.09
CA TRP A 117 -9.95 26.15 4.47
C TRP A 117 -8.58 26.81 4.35
N TYR A 118 -7.51 26.03 4.38
CA TYR A 118 -6.16 26.56 4.22
C TYR A 118 -5.65 26.42 2.79
N GLY A 119 -6.52 26.18 1.84
CA GLY A 119 -6.19 26.30 0.42
C GLY A 119 -5.58 25.09 -0.25
N ILE A 120 -5.74 23.90 0.33
CA ILE A 120 -5.18 22.69 -0.24
C ILE A 120 -6.30 21.84 -0.84
N LYS A 121 -6.12 21.40 -2.08
CA LYS A 121 -7.03 20.44 -2.68
C LYS A 121 -6.68 19.03 -2.20
N GLU A 122 -7.68 18.26 -1.84
CA GLU A 122 -7.44 16.90 -1.37
C GLU A 122 -8.65 16.02 -1.60
N PHE A 123 -8.41 14.74 -1.69
CA PHE A 123 -9.45 13.72 -1.65
C PHE A 123 -8.85 12.45 -1.06
N TYR A 124 -9.70 11.51 -0.71
CA TYR A 124 -9.27 10.29 -0.05
C TYR A 124 -9.59 9.09 -0.91
N ILE A 125 -8.73 8.09 -0.83
CA ILE A 125 -8.90 6.82 -1.51
C ILE A 125 -8.95 5.74 -0.43
N LYS A 126 -9.94 4.85 -0.53
CA LYS A 126 -10.00 3.74 0.40
C LYS A 126 -9.39 2.51 -0.24
N ASP A 127 -8.40 1.97 0.41
CA ASP A 127 -7.75 0.74 0.04
C ASP A 127 -8.48 -0.39 0.77
N PHE A 128 -9.46 -0.98 0.10
CA PHE A 128 -10.33 -1.96 0.73
C PHE A 128 -9.58 -3.23 1.15
N LEU A 129 -8.34 -3.35 0.73
CA LEU A 129 -7.54 -4.53 1.04
C LEU A 129 -7.11 -4.57 2.49
N ARG A 130 -7.26 -3.47 3.21
CA ARG A 130 -6.90 -3.37 4.61
C ARG A 130 -8.10 -3.24 5.54
N ASN A 131 -9.24 -3.66 5.08
CA ASN A 131 -10.43 -3.65 5.91
C ASN A 131 -10.59 -4.98 6.66
#